data_535e946d966c589e533a256d19ae5e9e
#
_entry.id   535e946d966c589e533a256d19ae5e9e
#
_cell.length_a   1.000
_cell.length_b   1.000
_cell.length_c   1.000
_cell.angle_alpha   90.00
_cell.angle_beta   90.00
_cell.angle_gamma   90.00
#
_symmetry.space_group_name_H-M   'P 1'
#
loop_
_entity.id
_entity.type
_entity.pdbx_description
1 polymer ?
#
loop_
_entity_poly.entity_id
_entity_poly.type
_entity_poly.pdbx_seq_one_letter_code
_entity_poly.pdbx_strand_id
1 'polypeptide(L)'
;MDNQLDVPLGILKLPVPLKEDYNRRQKLIELIEKPLWTITGKCAKNTLIPDLVSICKVNDQHQFIIFDAKYYNAHLEKGIVPTGQPGIESITKQYLYQLAYQQFIEDHNFSSVKNCFLLPTENNEIEDKGEVRMEMLSNLGLQDIKIRLIPATMAYDLYLSGSKMDMERLDL
;
A
#
# COMPACT_ATOMS: atom_id res chain seq x y z
N MET A 1 -5.39 -2.99 -10.98
CA MET A 1 -4.33 -2.85 -9.96
C MET A 1 -3.01 -3.20 -10.62
N ASP A 2 -2.01 -2.34 -10.49
CA ASP A 2 -0.70 -2.50 -11.15
C ASP A 2 0.39 -2.28 -10.11
N ASN A 3 1.27 -3.27 -9.92
CA ASN A 3 2.37 -3.12 -8.98
C ASN A 3 3.49 -2.30 -9.61
N GLN A 4 3.83 -1.19 -9.00
CA GLN A 4 4.82 -0.26 -9.52
C GLN A 4 6.12 -0.19 -8.70
N LEU A 5 6.28 -1.06 -7.73
CA LEU A 5 7.47 -1.11 -6.86
C LEU A 5 8.78 -1.21 -7.67
N ASP A 6 8.79 -2.06 -8.68
CA ASP A 6 9.96 -2.28 -9.54
C ASP A 6 10.03 -1.35 -10.76
N VAL A 7 9.14 -0.37 -10.85
CA VAL A 7 9.07 0.55 -11.97
C VAL A 7 10.02 1.73 -11.71
N PRO A 8 10.86 2.10 -12.70
CA PRO A 8 11.69 3.29 -12.61
C PRO A 8 10.88 4.58 -12.48
N LEU A 9 11.31 5.49 -11.61
CA LEU A 9 10.61 6.74 -11.33
C LEU A 9 10.35 7.58 -12.58
N GLY A 10 11.27 7.54 -13.54
CA GLY A 10 11.19 8.34 -14.77
C GLY A 10 10.08 7.92 -15.75
N ILE A 11 9.44 6.78 -15.53
CA ILE A 11 8.32 6.29 -16.37
C ILE A 11 7.00 6.17 -15.61
N LEU A 12 6.98 6.51 -14.31
CA LEU A 12 5.74 6.56 -13.54
C LEU A 12 4.84 7.68 -14.05
N LYS A 13 3.54 7.42 -14.03
CA LYS A 13 2.50 8.42 -14.37
C LYS A 13 2.19 9.28 -13.14
N LEU A 14 3.05 10.24 -12.87
CA LEU A 14 2.94 11.14 -11.72
C LEU A 14 1.98 12.30 -12.02
N PRO A 15 1.38 12.92 -10.98
CA PRO A 15 0.54 14.12 -11.13
C PRO A 15 1.29 15.32 -11.74
N VAL A 16 2.56 15.45 -11.38
CA VAL A 16 3.49 16.47 -11.88
C VAL A 16 4.78 15.80 -12.37
N PRO A 17 5.59 16.47 -13.20
CA PRO A 17 6.87 15.93 -13.64
C PRO A 17 7.76 15.51 -12.47
N LEU A 18 8.51 14.44 -12.64
CA LEU A 18 9.48 13.98 -11.64
C LEU A 18 10.49 15.10 -11.33
N LYS A 19 10.63 15.46 -10.05
CA LYS A 19 11.59 16.48 -9.62
C LYS A 19 13.02 16.09 -9.95
N GLU A 20 13.87 17.08 -10.19
CA GLU A 20 15.28 16.88 -10.62
C GLU A 20 16.14 16.16 -9.58
N ASP A 21 15.78 16.27 -8.30
CA ASP A 21 16.49 15.61 -7.19
C ASP A 21 16.35 14.08 -7.21
N TYR A 22 15.39 13.55 -7.97
CA TYR A 22 15.16 12.11 -8.08
C TYR A 22 15.88 11.52 -9.30
N ASN A 23 16.53 10.38 -9.07
CA ASN A 23 17.14 9.63 -10.16
C ASN A 23 16.06 8.90 -10.99
N ARG A 24 15.94 9.27 -12.27
CA ARG A 24 14.93 8.69 -13.19
C ARG A 24 15.03 7.17 -13.36
N ARG A 25 16.19 6.57 -13.12
CA ARG A 25 16.42 5.12 -13.22
C ARG A 25 16.18 4.39 -11.90
N GLN A 26 16.13 5.11 -10.79
CA GLN A 26 15.82 4.56 -9.48
C GLN A 26 14.41 3.98 -9.49
N LYS A 27 14.22 2.81 -8.90
CA LYS A 27 12.91 2.18 -8.76
C LYS A 27 12.16 2.74 -7.57
N LEU A 28 10.83 2.67 -7.61
CA LEU A 28 9.99 3.15 -6.51
C LEU A 28 10.32 2.47 -5.17
N ILE A 29 10.59 1.16 -5.18
CA ILE A 29 11.00 0.42 -3.98
C ILE A 29 12.29 0.93 -3.35
N GLU A 30 13.20 1.50 -4.14
CA GLU A 30 14.50 1.99 -3.67
C GLU A 30 14.42 3.34 -2.94
N LEU A 31 13.24 3.96 -2.90
CA LEU A 31 12.99 5.14 -2.07
C LEU A 31 12.93 4.80 -0.58
N ILE A 32 12.64 3.56 -0.22
CA ILE A 32 12.66 3.11 1.17
C ILE A 32 14.12 2.84 1.57
N GLU A 33 14.67 3.73 2.38
CA GLU A 33 16.06 3.66 2.80
C GLU A 33 16.35 2.44 3.67
N LYS A 34 17.60 1.97 3.58
CA LYS A 34 18.09 0.89 4.44
C LYS A 34 18.62 1.47 5.74
N PRO A 35 18.35 0.82 6.89
CA PRO A 35 18.89 1.25 8.18
C PRO A 35 20.42 1.38 8.15
N LEU A 36 20.93 2.53 8.57
CA LEU A 36 22.35 2.78 8.72
C LEU A 36 22.83 2.39 10.13
N TRP A 37 23.80 1.51 10.20
CA TRP A 37 24.47 1.16 11.46
C TRP A 37 25.69 2.06 11.65
N THR A 38 25.55 3.10 12.44
CA THR A 38 26.54 4.17 12.57
C THR A 38 27.91 3.67 13.06
N ILE A 39 27.96 2.70 13.97
CA ILE A 39 29.22 2.14 14.47
C ILE A 39 30.03 1.42 13.37
N THR A 40 29.36 0.85 12.39
CA THR A 40 30.00 0.15 11.27
C THR A 40 30.16 1.04 10.02
N GLY A 41 29.43 2.16 9.98
CA GLY A 41 29.33 3.02 8.80
C GLY A 41 28.67 2.34 7.59
N LYS A 42 27.90 1.26 7.80
CA LYS A 42 27.29 0.46 6.73
C LYS A 42 25.77 0.35 6.92
N CYS A 43 25.06 0.33 5.80
CA CYS A 43 23.63 0.07 5.79
C CYS A 43 23.33 -1.41 5.97
N ALA A 44 22.16 -1.70 6.55
CA ALA A 44 21.62 -3.05 6.63
C ALA A 44 21.42 -3.65 5.23
N LYS A 45 21.40 -4.97 5.14
CA LYS A 45 21.16 -5.67 3.88
C LYS A 45 19.72 -5.46 3.38
N ASN A 46 18.77 -5.47 4.31
CA ASN A 46 17.33 -5.42 4.03
C ASN A 46 16.70 -4.13 4.59
N THR A 47 15.55 -3.77 4.05
CA THR A 47 14.67 -2.71 4.54
C THR A 47 13.21 -3.17 4.50
N LEU A 48 12.29 -2.28 4.82
CA LEU A 48 10.86 -2.51 4.66
C LEU A 48 10.51 -2.62 3.17
N ILE A 49 9.63 -3.57 2.84
CA ILE A 49 9.14 -3.76 1.47
C ILE A 49 7.64 -3.98 1.56
N PRO A 50 6.81 -3.08 1.01
CA PRO A 50 5.37 -3.34 0.87
C PRO A 50 5.14 -4.42 -0.20
N ASP A 51 4.01 -5.11 -0.13
CA ASP A 51 3.69 -6.15 -1.11
C ASP A 51 3.36 -5.54 -2.48
N LEU A 52 2.68 -4.38 -2.49
CA LEU A 52 2.30 -3.71 -3.72
C LEU A 52 2.10 -2.21 -3.49
N VAL A 53 2.57 -1.40 -4.43
CA VAL A 53 2.23 0.02 -4.53
C VAL A 53 1.63 0.29 -5.90
N SER A 54 0.50 0.98 -5.92
CA SER A 54 -0.18 1.38 -7.15
C SER A 54 -0.34 2.89 -7.21
N ILE A 55 0.12 3.49 -8.30
CA ILE A 55 -0.13 4.88 -8.65
C ILE A 55 -1.17 4.87 -9.76
N CYS A 56 -2.33 5.39 -9.49
CA CYS A 56 -3.44 5.37 -10.45
C CYS A 56 -4.23 6.68 -10.44
N LYS A 57 -5.06 6.85 -11.44
CA LYS A 57 -5.99 7.97 -11.53
C LYS A 57 -7.41 7.43 -11.37
N VAL A 58 -8.08 7.87 -10.33
CA VAL A 58 -9.47 7.51 -10.03
C VAL A 58 -10.27 8.82 -9.94
N ASN A 59 -11.36 8.93 -10.68
CA ASN A 59 -12.19 10.15 -10.73
C ASN A 59 -11.38 11.44 -10.93
N ASP A 60 -10.44 11.42 -11.90
CA ASP A 60 -9.52 12.51 -12.20
C ASP A 60 -8.52 12.89 -11.09
N GLN A 61 -8.46 12.14 -10.01
CA GLN A 61 -7.51 12.32 -8.92
C GLN A 61 -6.39 11.29 -8.97
N HIS A 62 -5.15 11.74 -8.84
CA HIS A 62 -4.00 10.84 -8.72
C HIS A 62 -3.89 10.34 -7.28
N GLN A 63 -3.90 9.03 -7.14
CA GLN A 63 -3.83 8.35 -5.85
C GLN A 63 -2.53 7.55 -5.74
N PHE A 64 -1.92 7.59 -4.56
CA PHE A 64 -0.82 6.72 -4.17
C PHE A 64 -1.36 5.68 -3.18
N ILE A 65 -1.39 4.42 -3.58
CA ILE A 65 -2.04 3.36 -2.80
C ILE A 65 -1.01 2.31 -2.41
N ILE A 66 -0.93 2.03 -1.12
CA ILE A 66 -0.04 1.03 -0.55
C ILE A 66 -0.87 -0.15 -0.08
N PHE A 67 -0.61 -1.31 -0.65
CA PHE A 67 -1.28 -2.55 -0.28
C PHE A 67 -0.33 -3.50 0.43
N ASP A 68 -0.91 -4.23 1.36
CA ASP A 68 -0.27 -5.35 2.02
C ASP A 68 -1.25 -6.53 2.03
N ALA A 69 -0.87 -7.61 1.35
CA ALA A 69 -1.69 -8.81 1.22
C ALA A 69 -1.49 -9.72 2.43
N LYS A 70 -2.57 -10.14 3.04
CA LYS A 70 -2.53 -10.99 4.23
C LYS A 70 -3.39 -12.23 4.04
N TYR A 71 -2.79 -13.37 4.22
CA TYR A 71 -3.49 -14.67 4.14
C TYR A 71 -4.08 -15.07 5.50
N TYR A 72 -4.84 -14.14 6.09
CA TYR A 72 -5.53 -14.37 7.36
C TYR A 72 -7.00 -14.68 7.13
N ASN A 73 -7.52 -15.63 7.90
CA ASN A 73 -8.95 -15.86 7.99
C ASN A 73 -9.54 -14.94 9.06
N ALA A 74 -9.74 -13.68 8.68
CA ALA A 74 -10.21 -12.65 9.59
C ALA A 74 -11.72 -12.64 9.72
N HIS A 75 -12.20 -12.67 10.97
CA HIS A 75 -13.61 -12.50 11.31
C HIS A 75 -13.81 -11.10 11.87
N LEU A 76 -14.38 -10.22 11.04
CA LEU A 76 -14.59 -8.81 11.32
C LEU A 76 -16.08 -8.49 11.20
N GLU A 77 -16.76 -8.42 12.33
CA GLU A 77 -18.20 -8.15 12.42
C GLU A 77 -18.49 -7.05 13.43
N LYS A 78 -19.54 -6.27 13.17
CA LYS A 78 -19.92 -5.16 14.03
C LYS A 78 -20.29 -5.65 15.43
N GLY A 79 -19.63 -5.07 16.45
CA GLY A 79 -19.90 -5.37 17.86
C GLY A 79 -19.24 -6.65 18.38
N ILE A 80 -18.45 -7.34 17.57
CA ILE A 80 -17.70 -8.53 17.95
C ILE A 80 -16.22 -8.21 18.02
N VAL A 81 -15.52 -8.78 18.98
CA VAL A 81 -14.04 -8.64 19.07
C VAL A 81 -13.42 -9.29 17.83
N PRO A 82 -12.58 -8.57 17.09
CA PRO A 82 -11.93 -9.12 15.91
C PRO A 82 -11.11 -10.37 16.24
N THR A 83 -11.10 -11.34 15.33
CA THR A 83 -10.26 -12.53 15.43
C THR A 83 -9.63 -12.84 14.09
N GLY A 84 -8.42 -13.40 14.08
CA GLY A 84 -7.69 -13.73 12.86
C GLY A 84 -7.28 -12.51 12.00
N GLN A 85 -7.37 -11.30 12.53
CA GLN A 85 -6.99 -10.06 11.85
C GLN A 85 -5.47 -9.86 11.84
N PRO A 86 -4.94 -9.00 10.95
CA PRO A 86 -3.55 -8.56 11.01
C PRO A 86 -3.22 -7.95 12.38
N GLY A 87 -2.12 -8.39 12.97
CA GLY A 87 -1.68 -7.93 14.29
C GLY A 87 -1.01 -6.54 14.24
N ILE A 88 -0.65 -6.05 15.43
CA ILE A 88 -0.03 -4.72 15.62
C ILE A 88 1.23 -4.51 14.75
N GLU A 89 2.00 -5.57 14.53
CA GLU A 89 3.19 -5.50 13.68
C GLU A 89 2.84 -5.15 12.24
N SER A 90 1.81 -5.79 11.67
CA SER A 90 1.34 -5.50 10.31
C SER A 90 0.79 -4.09 10.19
N ILE A 91 0.00 -3.65 11.16
CA ILE A 91 -0.56 -2.30 11.21
C ILE A 91 0.56 -1.27 11.27
N THR A 92 1.55 -1.46 12.13
CA THR A 92 2.70 -0.56 12.27
C THR A 92 3.53 -0.51 10.99
N LYS A 93 3.79 -1.66 10.35
CA LYS A 93 4.51 -1.72 9.06
C LYS A 93 3.79 -0.93 7.98
N GLN A 94 2.47 -1.02 7.91
CA GLN A 94 1.69 -0.28 6.90
C GLN A 94 1.85 1.24 7.06
N TYR A 95 1.82 1.73 8.29
CA TYR A 95 2.10 3.14 8.57
C TYR A 95 3.53 3.55 8.22
N LEU A 96 4.51 2.69 8.52
CA LEU A 96 5.91 2.95 8.17
C LEU A 96 6.13 2.99 6.65
N TYR A 97 5.39 2.21 5.87
CA TYR A 97 5.44 2.31 4.41
C TYR A 97 4.96 3.68 3.93
N GLN A 98 3.87 4.20 4.46
CA GLN A 98 3.39 5.54 4.12
C GLN A 98 4.42 6.60 4.48
N LEU A 99 4.99 6.55 5.69
CA LEU A 99 6.03 7.49 6.12
C LEU A 99 7.26 7.45 5.22
N ALA A 100 7.67 6.25 4.79
CA ALA A 100 8.82 6.08 3.91
C ALA A 100 8.63 6.73 2.54
N TYR A 101 7.40 6.82 2.05
CA TYR A 101 7.05 7.47 0.78
C TYR A 101 6.58 8.92 0.94
N GLN A 102 6.44 9.42 2.16
CA GLN A 102 5.79 10.72 2.41
C GLN A 102 6.41 11.85 1.61
N GLN A 103 7.74 11.98 1.60
CA GLN A 103 8.44 13.02 0.86
C GLN A 103 8.17 12.92 -0.65
N PHE A 104 8.19 11.70 -1.20
CA PHE A 104 7.89 11.48 -2.62
C PHE A 104 6.45 11.86 -2.98
N ILE A 105 5.50 11.53 -2.10
CA ILE A 105 4.08 11.83 -2.25
C ILE A 105 3.85 13.35 -2.26
N GLU A 106 4.43 14.05 -1.30
CA GLU A 106 4.34 15.52 -1.18
C GLU A 106 4.99 16.22 -2.37
N ASP A 107 6.18 15.79 -2.75
CA ASP A 107 6.95 16.37 -3.86
C ASP A 107 6.24 16.26 -5.20
N HIS A 108 5.37 15.28 -5.37
CA HIS A 108 4.67 15.05 -6.63
C HIS A 108 3.16 15.34 -6.57
N ASN A 109 2.69 16.01 -5.52
CA ASN A 109 1.31 16.53 -5.40
C ASN A 109 0.22 15.48 -5.62
N PHE A 110 0.37 14.29 -5.03
CA PHE A 110 -0.70 13.30 -5.06
C PHE A 110 -1.95 13.82 -4.36
N SER A 111 -3.11 13.65 -4.97
CA SER A 111 -4.39 14.12 -4.42
C SER A 111 -4.80 13.35 -3.18
N SER A 112 -4.45 12.08 -3.10
CA SER A 112 -4.71 11.25 -1.92
C SER A 112 -3.71 10.11 -1.78
N VAL A 113 -3.54 9.67 -0.55
CA VAL A 113 -2.83 8.44 -0.18
C VAL A 113 -3.86 7.47 0.39
N LYS A 114 -3.70 6.19 0.08
CA LYS A 114 -4.55 5.13 0.64
C LYS A 114 -3.68 4.00 1.17
N ASN A 115 -4.07 3.47 2.30
CA ASN A 115 -3.52 2.25 2.87
C ASN A 115 -4.58 1.16 2.84
N CYS A 116 -4.24 -0.05 2.43
CA CYS A 116 -5.21 -1.13 2.35
C CYS A 116 -4.59 -2.49 2.67
N PHE A 117 -5.25 -3.23 3.55
CA PHE A 117 -5.05 -4.66 3.70
C PHE A 117 -5.97 -5.41 2.75
N LEU A 118 -5.39 -6.31 1.96
CA LEU A 118 -6.13 -7.24 1.12
C LEU A 118 -6.11 -8.62 1.77
N LEU A 119 -7.28 -9.14 2.11
CA LEU A 119 -7.44 -10.46 2.69
C LEU A 119 -8.28 -11.34 1.75
N PRO A 120 -8.06 -12.65 1.73
CA PRO A 120 -8.88 -13.54 0.91
C PRO A 120 -10.26 -13.78 1.54
N THR A 121 -11.24 -14.03 0.68
CA THR A 121 -12.56 -14.54 1.08
C THR A 121 -13.01 -15.67 0.16
N GLU A 122 -13.87 -16.55 0.68
CA GLU A 122 -14.57 -17.58 -0.11
C GLU A 122 -15.84 -17.03 -0.76
N ASN A 123 -16.30 -15.84 -0.37
CA ASN A 123 -17.43 -15.17 -0.98
C ASN A 123 -17.11 -14.74 -2.41
N ASN A 124 -18.14 -14.51 -3.23
CA ASN A 124 -17.98 -14.20 -4.65
C ASN A 124 -17.80 -12.70 -4.94
N GLU A 125 -17.91 -11.86 -3.93
CA GLU A 125 -17.84 -10.40 -4.09
C GLU A 125 -16.76 -9.81 -3.20
N ILE A 126 -16.23 -8.64 -3.60
CA ILE A 126 -15.33 -7.85 -2.78
C ILE A 126 -16.13 -7.28 -1.61
N GLU A 127 -15.61 -7.44 -0.40
CA GLU A 127 -16.27 -6.96 0.80
C GLU A 127 -15.48 -5.83 1.45
N ASP A 128 -16.17 -4.76 1.82
CA ASP A 128 -15.65 -3.74 2.72
C ASP A 128 -15.80 -4.23 4.18
N LYS A 129 -14.70 -4.33 4.89
CA LYS A 129 -14.67 -4.66 6.33
C LYS A 129 -14.27 -3.46 7.19
N GLY A 130 -14.44 -2.26 6.66
CA GLY A 130 -14.12 -1.02 7.35
C GLY A 130 -12.62 -0.70 7.31
N GLU A 131 -12.13 -0.21 8.41
CA GLU A 131 -10.76 0.27 8.54
C GLU A 131 -10.18 0.01 9.93
N VAL A 132 -8.85 -0.03 10.01
CA VAL A 132 -8.13 -0.06 11.29
C VAL A 132 -7.24 1.17 11.40
N ARG A 133 -7.16 1.71 12.62
CA ARG A 133 -6.31 2.84 12.94
C ARG A 133 -5.70 2.72 14.32
N MET A 134 -4.62 3.45 14.51
CA MET A 134 -3.98 3.62 15.81
C MET A 134 -4.15 5.07 16.26
N GLU A 135 -5.07 5.32 17.15
CA GLU A 135 -5.40 6.69 17.64
C GLU A 135 -4.17 7.44 18.14
N MET A 136 -3.21 6.75 18.76
CA MET A 136 -1.96 7.36 19.25
C MET A 136 -1.06 7.91 18.13
N LEU A 137 -1.31 7.55 16.87
CA LEU A 137 -0.57 8.03 15.69
C LEU A 137 -1.35 9.06 14.88
N SER A 138 -2.52 9.50 15.34
CA SER A 138 -3.40 10.44 14.62
C SER A 138 -2.71 11.77 14.26
N ASN A 139 -1.73 12.21 15.08
CA ASN A 139 -0.99 13.46 14.84
C ASN A 139 0.04 13.38 13.70
N LEU A 140 0.29 12.18 13.15
CA LEU A 140 1.28 11.99 12.09
C LEU A 140 0.71 12.19 10.68
N GLY A 141 -0.58 12.47 10.55
CA GLY A 141 -1.24 12.65 9.24
C GLY A 141 -1.32 11.36 8.41
N LEU A 142 -1.18 10.20 9.06
CA LEU A 142 -1.26 8.90 8.41
C LEU A 142 -2.71 8.53 8.12
N GLN A 143 -2.91 7.88 6.99
CA GLN A 143 -4.24 7.43 6.58
C GLN A 143 -4.63 6.14 7.28
N ASP A 144 -5.90 6.03 7.68
CA ASP A 144 -6.46 4.78 8.19
C ASP A 144 -6.28 3.66 7.15
N ILE A 145 -6.09 2.44 7.65
CA ILE A 145 -5.84 1.29 6.79
C ILE A 145 -7.17 0.63 6.49
N LYS A 146 -7.61 0.73 5.26
CA LYS A 146 -8.82 0.08 4.76
C LYS A 146 -8.64 -1.43 4.73
N ILE A 147 -9.73 -2.16 5.00
CA ILE A 147 -9.72 -3.62 4.96
C ILE A 147 -10.69 -4.07 3.87
N ARG A 148 -10.16 -4.80 2.89
CA ARG A 148 -10.93 -5.34 1.77
C ARG A 148 -10.74 -6.85 1.68
N LEU A 149 -11.84 -7.59 1.67
CA LEU A 149 -11.80 -9.00 1.37
C LEU A 149 -11.96 -9.21 -0.13
N ILE A 150 -11.04 -9.97 -0.71
CA ILE A 150 -11.00 -10.24 -2.15
C ILE A 150 -11.36 -11.70 -2.38
N PRO A 151 -12.35 -12.00 -3.25
CA PRO A 151 -12.63 -13.39 -3.64
C PRO A 151 -11.37 -14.09 -4.12
N ALA A 152 -11.01 -15.21 -3.49
CA ALA A 152 -9.82 -15.98 -3.89
C ALA A 152 -9.91 -16.44 -5.35
N THR A 153 -11.10 -16.82 -5.82
CA THR A 153 -11.37 -17.17 -7.21
C THR A 153 -11.09 -16.01 -8.16
N MET A 154 -11.56 -14.80 -7.82
CA MET A 154 -11.29 -13.59 -8.61
C MET A 154 -9.79 -13.29 -8.72
N ALA A 155 -9.08 -13.37 -7.61
CA ALA A 155 -7.63 -13.14 -7.60
C ALA A 155 -6.91 -14.15 -8.51
N TYR A 156 -7.35 -15.41 -8.48
CA TYR A 156 -6.81 -16.48 -9.30
C TYR A 156 -7.09 -16.28 -10.79
N ASP A 157 -8.32 -15.91 -11.14
CA ASP A 157 -8.74 -15.64 -12.52
C ASP A 157 -7.98 -14.45 -13.12
N LEU A 158 -7.79 -13.37 -12.34
CA LEU A 158 -6.97 -12.23 -12.76
C LEU A 158 -5.53 -12.64 -13.02
N TYR A 159 -4.96 -13.46 -12.13
CA TYR A 159 -3.61 -13.97 -12.31
C TYR A 159 -3.47 -14.83 -13.57
N LEU A 160 -4.36 -15.79 -13.79
CA LEU A 160 -4.32 -16.69 -14.93
C LEU A 160 -4.55 -15.98 -16.28
N SER A 161 -5.44 -14.99 -16.29
CA SER A 161 -5.73 -14.20 -17.50
C SER A 161 -4.70 -13.10 -17.78
N GLY A 162 -3.78 -12.81 -16.84
CA GLY A 162 -2.90 -11.66 -16.92
C GLY A 162 -3.63 -10.31 -16.87
N SER A 163 -4.89 -10.34 -16.42
CA SER A 163 -5.72 -9.14 -16.32
C SER A 163 -5.42 -8.36 -15.04
N LYS A 164 -5.75 -7.06 -15.05
CA LYS A 164 -5.57 -6.20 -13.90
C LYS A 164 -6.90 -5.94 -13.22
N MET A 165 -6.90 -5.90 -11.89
CA MET A 165 -8.07 -5.50 -11.13
C MET A 165 -8.33 -4.01 -11.35
N ASP A 166 -9.59 -3.67 -11.57
CA ASP A 166 -10.05 -2.28 -11.57
C ASP A 166 -10.03 -1.74 -10.13
N MET A 167 -9.36 -0.60 -9.95
CA MET A 167 -9.19 0.04 -8.64
C MET A 167 -10.49 0.62 -8.08
N GLU A 168 -11.41 1.04 -8.95
CA GLU A 168 -12.71 1.56 -8.53
C GLU A 168 -13.54 0.53 -7.77
N ARG A 169 -13.32 -0.76 -8.04
CA ARG A 169 -14.02 -1.86 -7.34
C ARG A 169 -13.64 -2.01 -5.87
N LEU A 170 -12.51 -1.42 -5.46
CA LEU A 170 -12.04 -1.50 -4.08
C LEU A 170 -12.65 -0.44 -3.17
N ASP A 171 -13.23 0.61 -3.72
CA ASP A 171 -13.84 1.72 -2.97
C ASP A 171 -12.94 2.21 -1.81
N LEU A 172 -11.76 2.72 -2.16
CA LEU A 172 -10.72 3.15 -1.21
C LEU A 172 -10.78 4.63 -0.87
#